data_09f81a352d3b84928dd1b8f5e4991539
#
_entry.id   09f81a352d3b84928dd1b8f5e4991539
#
_cell.length_a   1.000
_cell.length_b   1.000
_cell.length_c   1.000
_cell.angle_alpha   90.00
_cell.angle_beta   90.00
_cell.angle_gamma   90.00
#
_symmetry.space_group_name_H-M   'P 1'
#
loop_
_entity.id
_entity.type
_entity.pdbx_description
1 polymer ?
#
loop_
_entity_poly.entity_id
_entity_poly.type
_entity_poly.pdbx_seq_one_letter_code
_entity_poly.pdbx_strand_id
1 'polypeptide(L)'
;MAKQVKPSARGELEITTLNDMYLKKDELDVQLLGRGFAWLDTGTVDSLSDACNFVKTIETLQGIIISAPEEIAYNNRWISKKALIESAKKYGKSSYGRHLQRIAEGKILYSSVPGERPRWGKEQPEENKEKKS
;
A
#
# COMPACT_ATOMS: atom_id res chain seq x y z
N MET A 1 11.26 -23.06 -9.12
CA MET A 1 11.65 -23.44 -7.75
C MET A 1 10.46 -23.77 -6.86
N ALA A 2 9.42 -22.95 -6.72
CA ALA A 2 8.27 -23.24 -5.83
C ALA A 2 7.67 -24.65 -6.00
N LYS A 3 7.56 -25.16 -7.23
CA LYS A 3 7.11 -26.55 -7.51
C LYS A 3 8.03 -27.66 -6.96
N GLN A 4 9.22 -27.33 -6.51
CA GLN A 4 10.21 -28.27 -5.97
C GLN A 4 10.25 -28.28 -4.44
N VAL A 5 9.56 -27.33 -3.80
CA VAL A 5 9.45 -27.28 -2.34
C VAL A 5 8.61 -28.46 -1.86
N LYS A 6 9.13 -29.21 -0.91
CA LYS A 6 8.43 -30.34 -0.27
C LYS A 6 7.82 -29.88 1.04
N PRO A 7 6.72 -30.48 1.46
CA PRO A 7 6.13 -30.19 2.76
C PRO A 7 7.14 -30.40 3.91
N SER A 8 7.11 -29.51 4.88
CA SER A 8 7.88 -29.62 6.13
C SER A 8 7.31 -30.72 7.04
N ALA A 9 7.93 -30.92 8.20
CA ALA A 9 7.41 -31.84 9.22
C ALA A 9 5.99 -31.46 9.71
N ARG A 10 5.57 -30.19 9.49
CA ARG A 10 4.22 -29.70 9.78
C ARG A 10 3.22 -29.94 8.65
N GLY A 11 3.66 -30.49 7.52
CA GLY A 11 2.85 -30.69 6.32
C GLY A 11 2.66 -29.46 5.45
N GLU A 12 3.35 -28.36 5.72
CA GLU A 12 3.21 -27.08 5.01
C GLU A 12 4.37 -26.84 4.04
N LEU A 13 4.08 -26.13 2.94
CA LEU A 13 5.10 -25.64 2.01
C LEU A 13 5.71 -24.36 2.55
N GLU A 14 6.88 -24.46 3.16
CA GLU A 14 7.54 -23.35 3.84
C GLU A 14 8.17 -22.35 2.85
N ILE A 15 7.82 -21.07 2.99
CA ILE A 15 8.44 -20.00 2.19
C ILE A 15 9.95 -19.90 2.46
N THR A 16 10.39 -20.19 3.69
CA THR A 16 11.80 -20.20 4.07
C THR A 16 12.62 -21.21 3.28
N THR A 17 12.05 -22.36 2.94
CA THR A 17 12.70 -23.36 2.06
C THR A 17 12.90 -22.79 0.65
N LEU A 18 11.90 -22.07 0.13
CA LEU A 18 12.01 -21.42 -1.17
C LEU A 18 13.07 -20.31 -1.15
N ASN A 19 13.09 -19.49 -0.10
CA ASN A 19 14.10 -18.44 0.08
C ASN A 19 15.53 -19.04 0.14
N ASP A 20 15.74 -20.15 0.85
CA ASP A 20 17.02 -20.87 0.89
C ASP A 20 17.46 -21.37 -0.49
N MET A 21 16.52 -21.83 -1.31
CA MET A 21 16.81 -22.25 -2.69
C MET A 21 17.28 -21.07 -3.57
N TYR A 22 16.69 -19.88 -3.39
CA TYR A 22 17.13 -18.67 -4.09
C TYR A 22 18.47 -18.18 -3.56
N LEU A 23 18.66 -18.21 -2.22
CA LEU A 23 19.92 -17.81 -1.57
C LEU A 23 21.11 -18.67 -2.09
N LYS A 24 20.91 -20.00 -2.19
CA LYS A 24 21.95 -20.92 -2.71
C LYS A 24 22.32 -20.68 -4.17
N LYS A 25 21.50 -19.96 -4.90
CA LYS A 25 21.73 -19.59 -6.30
C LYS A 25 22.25 -18.17 -6.48
N ASP A 26 22.43 -17.45 -5.37
CA ASP A 26 22.77 -16.02 -5.40
C ASP A 26 21.74 -15.14 -6.15
N GLU A 27 20.46 -15.57 -6.06
CA GLU A 27 19.30 -14.93 -6.72
C GLU A 27 18.33 -14.35 -5.69
N LEU A 28 18.73 -14.14 -4.42
CA LEU A 28 17.90 -13.61 -3.35
C LEU A 28 18.32 -12.17 -3.00
N ASP A 29 17.42 -11.23 -3.24
CA ASP A 29 17.59 -9.86 -2.75
C ASP A 29 16.94 -9.68 -1.37
N VAL A 30 17.58 -8.94 -0.48
CA VAL A 30 17.10 -8.67 0.88
C VAL A 30 16.87 -7.17 1.06
N GLN A 31 15.67 -6.82 1.50
CA GLN A 31 15.33 -5.46 1.91
C GLN A 31 15.27 -5.38 3.44
N LEU A 32 16.14 -4.57 4.03
CA LEU A 32 16.11 -4.31 5.46
C LEU A 32 15.03 -3.27 5.78
N LEU A 33 14.04 -3.67 6.56
CA LEU A 33 13.02 -2.76 7.06
C LEU A 33 13.62 -1.91 8.18
N GLY A 34 13.55 -0.58 8.01
CA GLY A 34 14.03 0.37 9.02
C GLY A 34 13.10 0.47 10.23
N ARG A 35 13.44 1.36 11.17
CA ARG A 35 12.58 1.68 12.31
C ARG A 35 11.26 2.27 11.82
N GLY A 36 10.16 1.89 12.42
CA GLY A 36 8.81 2.36 12.04
C GLY A 36 8.05 1.39 11.15
N PHE A 37 8.69 0.33 10.65
CA PHE A 37 7.98 -0.79 10.05
C PHE A 37 7.51 -1.76 11.14
N ALA A 38 6.31 -2.30 10.98
CA ALA A 38 5.77 -3.37 11.80
C ALA A 38 5.51 -4.60 10.93
N TRP A 39 6.03 -5.74 11.36
CA TRP A 39 5.70 -7.04 10.78
C TRP A 39 4.67 -7.69 11.70
N LEU A 40 3.48 -7.98 11.18
CA LEU A 40 2.40 -8.57 11.93
C LEU A 40 2.03 -9.91 11.27
N ASP A 41 2.19 -10.99 12.02
CA ASP A 41 1.70 -12.29 11.61
C ASP A 41 0.22 -12.41 11.96
N THR A 42 -0.59 -12.98 11.06
CA THR A 42 -2.04 -13.11 11.20
C THR A 42 -2.51 -14.56 11.11
N GLY A 43 -1.61 -15.50 11.40
CA GLY A 43 -1.86 -16.94 11.28
C GLY A 43 -2.78 -17.52 12.37
N THR A 44 -3.06 -16.79 13.44
CA THR A 44 -4.00 -17.21 14.51
C THR A 44 -5.07 -16.14 14.71
N VAL A 45 -6.17 -16.52 15.39
CA VAL A 45 -7.25 -15.57 15.72
C VAL A 45 -6.71 -14.44 16.61
N ASP A 46 -5.86 -14.75 17.58
CA ASP A 46 -5.29 -13.78 18.50
C ASP A 46 -4.36 -12.80 17.73
N SER A 47 -3.43 -13.31 16.93
CA SER A 47 -2.52 -12.47 16.17
C SER A 47 -3.25 -11.61 15.11
N LEU A 48 -4.33 -12.11 14.52
CA LEU A 48 -5.20 -11.32 13.65
C LEU A 48 -5.89 -10.19 14.41
N SER A 49 -6.41 -10.48 15.62
CA SER A 49 -7.03 -9.47 16.48
C SER A 49 -6.04 -8.38 16.88
N ASP A 50 -4.83 -8.75 17.23
CA ASP A 50 -3.75 -7.81 17.58
C ASP A 50 -3.37 -6.94 16.39
N ALA A 51 -3.25 -7.52 15.20
CA ALA A 51 -2.99 -6.78 13.96
C ALA A 51 -4.11 -5.78 13.66
N CYS A 52 -5.38 -6.17 13.80
CA CYS A 52 -6.53 -5.28 13.61
C CYS A 52 -6.51 -4.11 14.62
N ASN A 53 -6.20 -4.38 15.89
CA ASN A 53 -6.10 -3.35 16.92
C ASN A 53 -4.93 -2.39 16.65
N PHE A 54 -3.79 -2.91 16.23
CA PHE A 54 -2.64 -2.10 15.84
C PHE A 54 -2.99 -1.16 14.68
N VAL A 55 -3.53 -1.68 13.58
CA VAL A 55 -3.94 -0.89 12.43
C VAL A 55 -4.95 0.18 12.82
N LYS A 56 -6.00 -0.19 13.55
CA LYS A 56 -7.02 0.74 14.05
C LYS A 56 -6.40 1.88 14.87
N THR A 57 -5.46 1.56 15.74
CA THR A 57 -4.78 2.55 16.60
C THR A 57 -4.00 3.55 15.76
N ILE A 58 -3.19 3.06 14.83
CA ILE A 58 -2.39 3.92 13.93
C ILE A 58 -3.30 4.80 13.07
N GLU A 59 -4.32 4.23 12.44
CA GLU A 59 -5.26 4.99 11.60
C GLU A 59 -5.99 6.07 12.40
N THR A 60 -6.40 5.75 13.64
CA THR A 60 -7.10 6.70 14.51
C THR A 60 -6.18 7.85 14.94
N LEU A 61 -4.95 7.55 15.35
CA LEU A 61 -4.01 8.55 15.84
C LEU A 61 -3.45 9.45 14.72
N GLN A 62 -3.19 8.86 13.57
CA GLN A 62 -2.58 9.59 12.44
C GLN A 62 -3.62 10.18 11.47
N GLY A 63 -4.87 9.74 11.54
CA GLY A 63 -5.93 10.19 10.64
C GLY A 63 -5.72 9.77 9.18
N ILE A 64 -4.96 8.69 8.96
CA ILE A 64 -4.69 8.08 7.65
C ILE A 64 -5.41 6.74 7.52
N ILE A 65 -5.47 6.21 6.32
CA ILE A 65 -5.89 4.81 6.08
C ILE A 65 -4.69 4.04 5.56
N ILE A 66 -4.36 2.94 6.23
CA ILE A 66 -3.26 2.07 5.83
C ILE A 66 -3.69 1.28 4.59
N SER A 67 -2.79 1.23 3.59
CA SER A 67 -3.01 0.45 2.35
C SER A 67 -4.28 0.82 1.59
N ALA A 68 -4.53 2.12 1.37
CA ALA A 68 -5.60 2.58 0.49
C ALA A 68 -5.19 2.40 -0.99
N PRO A 69 -5.68 1.36 -1.72
CA PRO A 69 -5.19 1.04 -3.06
C PRO A 69 -5.38 2.17 -4.06
N GLU A 70 -6.51 2.86 -4.04
CA GLU A 70 -6.79 3.97 -4.97
C GLU A 70 -5.91 5.18 -4.68
N GLU A 71 -5.58 5.42 -3.42
CA GLU A 71 -4.63 6.47 -3.04
C GLU A 71 -3.23 6.13 -3.54
N ILE A 72 -2.77 4.89 -3.33
CA ILE A 72 -1.48 4.40 -3.82
C ILE A 72 -1.42 4.51 -5.35
N ALA A 73 -2.46 4.07 -6.04
CA ALA A 73 -2.56 4.15 -7.48
C ALA A 73 -2.53 5.61 -7.99
N TYR A 74 -3.22 6.51 -7.32
CA TYR A 74 -3.22 7.93 -7.65
C TYR A 74 -1.85 8.57 -7.43
N ASN A 75 -1.19 8.28 -6.30
CA ASN A 75 0.14 8.82 -5.99
C ASN A 75 1.21 8.31 -6.96
N ASN A 76 1.08 7.07 -7.44
CA ASN A 76 1.93 6.51 -8.48
C ASN A 76 1.53 6.91 -9.90
N ARG A 77 0.47 7.73 -10.06
CA ARG A 77 -0.05 8.18 -11.37
C ARG A 77 -0.57 7.04 -12.25
N TRP A 78 -0.99 5.94 -11.65
CA TRP A 78 -1.63 4.83 -12.37
C TRP A 78 -3.10 5.12 -12.66
N ILE A 79 -3.73 5.99 -11.87
CA ILE A 79 -5.08 6.49 -12.11
C ILE A 79 -5.12 8.02 -12.11
N SER A 80 -6.08 8.60 -12.82
CA SER A 80 -6.32 10.03 -12.86
C SER A 80 -7.07 10.52 -11.61
N LYS A 81 -7.03 11.84 -11.36
CA LYS A 81 -7.86 12.48 -10.32
C LYS A 81 -9.35 12.21 -10.53
N LYS A 82 -9.81 12.17 -11.79
CA LYS A 82 -11.21 11.86 -12.13
C LYS A 82 -11.58 10.45 -11.66
N ALA A 83 -10.75 9.45 -11.96
CA ALA A 83 -10.96 8.07 -11.52
C ALA A 83 -10.97 7.95 -9.98
N LEU A 84 -10.09 8.67 -9.29
CA LEU A 84 -10.07 8.72 -7.83
C LEU A 84 -11.39 9.28 -7.25
N ILE A 85 -11.91 10.37 -7.84
CA ILE A 85 -13.20 10.96 -7.44
C ILE A 85 -14.35 9.98 -7.70
N GLU A 86 -14.34 9.26 -8.81
CA GLU A 86 -15.34 8.24 -9.13
C GLU A 86 -15.30 7.10 -8.10
N SER A 87 -14.11 6.63 -7.73
CA SER A 87 -13.95 5.66 -6.64
C SER A 87 -14.49 6.20 -5.31
N ALA A 88 -14.15 7.44 -4.95
CA ALA A 88 -14.67 8.06 -3.74
C ALA A 88 -16.20 8.08 -3.70
N LYS A 89 -16.86 8.41 -4.81
CA LYS A 89 -18.34 8.37 -4.95
C LYS A 89 -18.89 6.97 -4.79
N LYS A 90 -18.22 5.96 -5.36
CA LYS A 90 -18.62 4.54 -5.25
C LYS A 90 -18.63 4.07 -3.79
N TYR A 91 -17.65 4.47 -3.00
CA TYR A 91 -17.60 4.16 -1.57
C TYR A 91 -18.51 5.06 -0.71
N GLY A 92 -19.05 6.14 -1.27
CA GLY A 92 -20.07 6.98 -0.69
C GLY A 92 -19.66 7.61 0.66
N LYS A 93 -20.56 7.53 1.66
CA LYS A 93 -20.38 8.12 2.98
C LYS A 93 -19.51 7.28 3.94
N SER A 94 -18.88 6.22 3.47
CA SER A 94 -17.94 5.43 4.28
C SER A 94 -16.72 6.25 4.72
N SER A 95 -15.99 5.79 5.73
CA SER A 95 -14.71 6.41 6.12
C SER A 95 -13.71 6.40 4.97
N TYR A 96 -13.69 5.31 4.22
CA TYR A 96 -12.84 5.14 3.05
C TYR A 96 -13.19 6.11 1.91
N GLY A 97 -14.47 6.24 1.57
CA GLY A 97 -14.92 7.20 0.55
C GLY A 97 -14.57 8.64 0.91
N ARG A 98 -14.78 9.03 2.19
CA ARG A 98 -14.37 10.35 2.68
C ARG A 98 -12.85 10.56 2.63
N HIS A 99 -12.06 9.53 2.91
CA HIS A 99 -10.61 9.58 2.79
C HIS A 99 -10.18 9.86 1.35
N LEU A 100 -10.67 9.08 0.38
CA LEU A 100 -10.36 9.29 -1.04
C LEU A 100 -10.78 10.67 -1.54
N GLN A 101 -11.93 11.19 -1.06
CA GLN A 101 -12.37 12.55 -1.38
C GLN A 101 -11.37 13.59 -0.86
N ARG A 102 -10.89 13.45 0.38
CA ARG A 102 -9.88 14.35 0.97
C ARG A 102 -8.55 14.32 0.21
N ILE A 103 -8.13 13.13 -0.25
CA ILE A 103 -6.95 13.00 -1.14
C ILE A 103 -7.17 13.78 -2.43
N ALA A 104 -8.31 13.58 -3.10
CA ALA A 104 -8.63 14.27 -4.35
C ALA A 104 -8.70 15.80 -4.19
N GLU A 105 -9.09 16.28 -3.01
CA GLU A 105 -9.13 17.70 -2.66
C GLU A 105 -7.77 18.26 -2.20
N GLY A 106 -6.73 17.42 -2.09
CA GLY A 106 -5.40 17.82 -1.60
C GLY A 106 -5.37 18.17 -0.11
N LYS A 107 -6.32 17.66 0.68
CA LYS A 107 -6.46 17.95 2.12
C LYS A 107 -5.66 17.03 3.03
N ILE A 108 -5.07 15.98 2.50
CA ILE A 108 -4.18 15.07 3.24
C ILE A 108 -2.76 15.39 2.82
N LEU A 109 -1.96 15.78 3.80
CA LEU A 109 -0.54 16.03 3.62
C LEU A 109 0.21 14.75 3.98
N TYR A 110 0.98 14.22 3.05
CA TYR A 110 1.98 13.22 3.37
C TYR A 110 3.15 13.91 4.05
N SER A 111 3.69 13.31 5.11
CA SER A 111 4.96 13.75 5.66
C SER A 111 6.02 13.56 4.57
N SER A 112 6.38 14.62 3.89
CA SER A 112 7.53 14.62 3.01
C SER A 112 8.79 14.45 3.86
N VAL A 113 9.73 13.64 3.39
CA VAL A 113 11.10 13.67 3.89
C VAL A 113 11.57 15.13 3.81
N PRO A 114 12.20 15.69 4.87
CA PRO A 114 12.69 17.06 4.82
C PRO A 114 13.54 17.29 3.57
N GLY A 115 13.12 18.21 2.69
CA GLY A 115 13.79 18.52 1.43
C GLY A 115 13.13 17.98 0.16
N GLU A 116 12.21 17.05 0.22
CA GLU A 116 11.39 16.66 -0.93
C GLU A 116 10.06 17.44 -0.94
N ARG A 117 9.80 18.16 -2.02
CA ARG A 117 8.46 18.72 -2.24
C ARG A 117 7.47 17.57 -2.42
N PRO A 118 6.27 17.62 -1.82
CA PRO A 118 5.23 16.63 -2.08
C PRO A 118 5.03 16.47 -3.58
N ARG A 119 5.13 15.23 -4.09
CA ARG A 119 5.06 14.94 -5.53
C ARG A 119 3.73 15.35 -6.18
N TRP A 120 2.72 15.61 -5.41
CA TRP A 120 1.35 15.87 -5.82
C TRP A 120 0.98 17.38 -5.89
N GLY A 121 1.89 18.28 -5.63
CA GLY A 121 1.72 19.72 -5.88
C GLY A 121 2.16 20.20 -7.27
N LYS A 122 2.63 19.31 -8.14
CA LYS A 122 2.88 19.63 -9.55
C LYS A 122 1.60 19.32 -10.33
N GLU A 123 1.06 20.35 -10.98
CA GLU A 123 -0.03 20.20 -11.95
C GLU A 123 0.23 19.00 -12.85
N GLN A 124 -0.75 18.11 -12.95
CA GLN A 124 -0.70 17.05 -13.95
C GLN A 124 -0.61 17.74 -15.30
N PRO A 125 0.25 17.29 -16.23
CA PRO A 125 0.23 17.82 -17.58
C PRO A 125 -1.21 17.71 -18.10
N GLU A 126 -1.77 18.85 -18.53
CA GLU A 126 -3.11 18.88 -19.12
C GLU A 126 -3.17 17.80 -20.22
N GLU A 127 -4.17 16.93 -20.13
CA GLU A 127 -4.50 16.02 -21.21
C GLU A 127 -4.62 16.83 -22.50
N ASN A 128 -3.75 16.50 -23.40
CA ASN A 128 -3.60 17.09 -24.72
C ASN A 128 -4.98 17.29 -25.35
N LYS A 129 -5.40 18.54 -25.51
CA LYS A 129 -6.54 18.88 -26.34
C LYS A 129 -6.26 18.31 -27.71
N GLU A 130 -6.90 17.22 -28.07
CA GLU A 130 -6.93 16.73 -29.43
C GLU A 130 -7.33 17.88 -30.34
N LYS A 131 -6.39 18.28 -31.15
CA LYS A 131 -6.61 19.22 -32.24
C LYS A 131 -7.66 18.62 -33.15
N LYS A 132 -8.85 19.20 -33.14
CA LYS A 132 -9.75 19.14 -34.28
C LYS A 132 -9.06 19.85 -35.43
N SER A 133 -8.81 19.15 -36.48
CA SER A 133 -8.69 19.64 -37.86
C SER A 133 -9.34 18.60 -38.73
#